data_69a50268d4ae18d0843b20626a208fe1
#
_entry.id   69a50268d4ae18d0843b20626a208fe1
#
_cell.length_a   1.000
_cell.length_b   1.000
_cell.length_c   1.000
_cell.angle_alpha   90.00
_cell.angle_beta   90.00
_cell.angle_gamma   90.00
#
_symmetry.space_group_name_H-M   'P 1'
#
loop_
_entity.id
_entity.type
_entity.pdbx_description
1 polymer ?
#
loop_
_entity_poly.entity_id
_entity_poly.type
_entity_poly.pdbx_seq_one_letter_code
_entity_poly.pdbx_strand_id
1 'polypeptide(L)'
;MPRPIIIDCDPGLDDAIALAMALRSPELDVKAITTSAGNQTPEKTLHNALGLLTLMQREDIPVAAGASGPLMRELVIADYVHGKTGMGNTHLPTPTLKPDPRGAVELIADLLRASPQPITLVVTGPMTNIALLLAQHAELKSRIERIVFMGGGMNAGNTTPVAEFNIFVDPEAAEMVLKSGVPLTMAGLNVTHQALVLPQDIERIRQIDNPVAQAVAEMLDFYLPLYLSHPRGLPGAAMHDPCTIAWLLAPQLFTGVERWVGVETKGEYTVGMTVVDYFQQTGNAANVEVLTGINREGFIDLLAERLARY
;
A
#
# COMPACT_ATOMS: atom_id res chain seq x y z
N MET A 1 2.25 -22.17 9.35
CA MET A 1 1.06 -21.39 9.77
C MET A 1 1.02 -20.15 8.91
N PRO A 2 -0.16 -19.63 8.52
CA PRO A 2 -0.28 -18.38 7.80
C PRO A 2 0.37 -17.21 8.56
N ARG A 3 0.97 -16.27 7.84
CA ARG A 3 1.59 -15.09 8.44
C ARG A 3 0.51 -14.09 8.85
N PRO A 4 0.42 -13.69 10.13
CA PRO A 4 -0.53 -12.67 10.53
C PRO A 4 -0.11 -11.30 9.99
N ILE A 5 -1.03 -10.61 9.35
CA ILE A 5 -0.83 -9.27 8.80
C ILE A 5 -1.99 -8.34 9.17
N ILE A 6 -1.70 -7.06 9.27
CA ILE A 6 -2.68 -5.97 9.27
C ILE A 6 -2.35 -5.08 8.07
N ILE A 7 -3.38 -4.69 7.31
CA ILE A 7 -3.21 -3.83 6.14
C ILE A 7 -3.75 -2.44 6.47
N ASP A 8 -2.87 -1.44 6.44
CA ASP A 8 -3.20 -0.01 6.57
C ASP A 8 -3.14 0.62 5.19
N CYS A 9 -4.28 1.05 4.65
CA CYS A 9 -4.45 1.40 3.24
C CYS A 9 -5.33 2.65 3.08
N ASP A 10 -5.30 3.27 1.91
CA ASP A 10 -6.19 4.38 1.54
C ASP A 10 -7.00 4.05 0.28
N PRO A 11 -7.92 3.06 0.33
CA PRO A 11 -8.39 2.32 -0.84
C PRO A 11 -8.71 3.15 -2.06
N GLY A 12 -7.76 3.10 -2.99
CA GLY A 12 -7.80 3.48 -4.39
C GLY A 12 -7.81 2.23 -5.27
N LEU A 13 -7.47 2.42 -6.56
CA LEU A 13 -7.55 1.36 -7.57
C LEU A 13 -6.56 0.22 -7.31
N ASP A 14 -5.33 0.51 -6.98
CA ASP A 14 -4.27 -0.48 -6.73
C ASP A 14 -4.31 -1.05 -5.31
N ASP A 15 -4.77 -0.29 -4.29
CA ASP A 15 -5.15 -0.87 -2.98
C ASP A 15 -6.20 -1.97 -3.14
N ALA A 16 -7.23 -1.74 -3.98
CA ALA A 16 -8.26 -2.75 -4.23
C ALA A 16 -7.66 -4.04 -4.79
N ILE A 17 -6.67 -3.93 -5.67
CA ILE A 17 -5.95 -5.07 -6.26
C ILE A 17 -5.07 -5.74 -5.20
N ALA A 18 -4.38 -4.97 -4.36
CA ALA A 18 -3.57 -5.49 -3.26
C ALA A 18 -4.44 -6.28 -2.26
N LEU A 19 -5.59 -5.71 -1.88
CA LEU A 19 -6.57 -6.39 -1.02
C LEU A 19 -7.09 -7.68 -1.67
N ALA A 20 -7.43 -7.66 -2.96
CA ALA A 20 -7.87 -8.85 -3.68
C ALA A 20 -6.80 -9.96 -3.66
N MET A 21 -5.53 -9.62 -3.83
CA MET A 21 -4.44 -10.58 -3.72
C MET A 21 -4.30 -11.13 -2.29
N ALA A 22 -4.33 -10.26 -1.28
CA ALA A 22 -4.11 -10.66 0.11
C ALA A 22 -5.22 -11.59 0.61
N LEU A 23 -6.49 -11.25 0.33
CA LEU A 23 -7.66 -11.93 0.88
C LEU A 23 -7.94 -13.33 0.30
N ARG A 24 -7.28 -13.69 -0.80
CA ARG A 24 -7.31 -15.05 -1.39
C ARG A 24 -5.96 -15.75 -1.36
N SER A 25 -5.08 -15.31 -0.46
CA SER A 25 -3.78 -15.92 -0.22
C SER A 25 -3.77 -16.67 1.12
N PRO A 26 -3.86 -18.01 1.12
CA PRO A 26 -3.89 -18.80 2.34
C PRO A 26 -2.59 -18.74 3.16
N GLU A 27 -1.55 -18.20 2.58
CA GLU A 27 -0.26 -17.92 3.25
C GLU A 27 -0.34 -16.72 4.19
N LEU A 28 -1.37 -15.88 4.06
CA LEU A 28 -1.60 -14.68 4.86
C LEU A 28 -2.84 -14.83 5.73
N ASP A 29 -2.74 -14.38 6.96
CA ASP A 29 -3.84 -14.29 7.93
C ASP A 29 -4.13 -12.80 8.19
N VAL A 30 -5.04 -12.23 7.39
CA VAL A 30 -5.40 -10.81 7.48
C VAL A 30 -6.26 -10.58 8.72
N LYS A 31 -5.67 -9.96 9.75
CA LYS A 31 -6.31 -9.72 11.06
C LYS A 31 -7.22 -8.51 11.08
N ALA A 32 -6.90 -7.49 10.31
CA ALA A 32 -7.70 -6.27 10.17
C ALA A 32 -7.27 -5.48 8.93
N ILE A 33 -8.16 -4.59 8.50
CA ILE A 33 -7.87 -3.51 7.57
C ILE A 33 -8.10 -2.20 8.32
N THR A 34 -7.14 -1.27 8.21
CA THR A 34 -7.30 0.10 8.71
C THR A 34 -7.17 1.07 7.56
N THR A 35 -7.85 2.20 7.63
CA THR A 35 -7.86 3.14 6.52
C THR A 35 -7.21 4.46 6.88
N SER A 36 -6.53 5.08 5.92
CA SER A 36 -6.01 6.44 5.98
C SER A 36 -6.63 7.31 4.89
N ALA A 37 -6.50 8.61 5.02
CA ALA A 37 -6.76 9.54 3.94
C ALA A 37 -5.52 9.64 3.04
N GLY A 38 -5.73 9.79 1.74
CA GLY A 38 -4.66 9.90 0.75
C GLY A 38 -5.25 9.86 -0.66
N ASN A 39 -5.44 8.69 -1.24
CA ASN A 39 -6.06 8.52 -2.55
C ASN A 39 -7.43 9.20 -2.65
N GLN A 40 -8.15 9.25 -1.53
CA GLN A 40 -9.40 9.99 -1.36
C GLN A 40 -9.56 10.48 0.08
N THR A 41 -10.68 11.19 0.35
CA THR A 41 -11.03 11.62 1.70
C THR A 41 -11.22 10.42 2.63
N PRO A 42 -11.04 10.57 3.96
CA PRO A 42 -11.11 9.44 4.89
C PRO A 42 -12.46 8.72 4.88
N GLU A 43 -13.56 9.44 4.61
CA GLU A 43 -14.89 8.83 4.50
C GLU A 43 -15.00 7.92 3.28
N LYS A 44 -14.40 8.32 2.16
CA LYS A 44 -14.43 7.54 0.93
C LYS A 44 -13.48 6.33 1.00
N THR A 45 -12.28 6.49 1.54
CA THR A 45 -11.35 5.36 1.70
C THR A 45 -11.95 4.30 2.63
N LEU A 46 -12.60 4.71 3.73
CA LEU A 46 -13.32 3.80 4.60
C LEU A 46 -14.50 3.11 3.88
N HIS A 47 -15.31 3.87 3.15
CA HIS A 47 -16.43 3.32 2.36
C HIS A 47 -15.95 2.32 1.32
N ASN A 48 -14.85 2.62 0.63
CA ASN A 48 -14.27 1.75 -0.36
C ASN A 48 -13.75 0.45 0.27
N ALA A 49 -13.04 0.52 1.42
CA ALA A 49 -12.60 -0.67 2.14
C ALA A 49 -13.77 -1.61 2.48
N LEU A 50 -14.85 -1.06 3.03
CA LEU A 50 -16.05 -1.83 3.37
C LEU A 50 -16.71 -2.43 2.13
N GLY A 51 -16.85 -1.66 1.04
CA GLY A 51 -17.42 -2.12 -0.23
C GLY A 51 -16.59 -3.21 -0.90
N LEU A 52 -15.26 -3.10 -0.83
CA LEU A 52 -14.33 -4.10 -1.33
C LEU A 52 -14.46 -5.42 -0.57
N LEU A 53 -14.56 -5.39 0.77
CA LEU A 53 -14.78 -6.60 1.56
C LEU A 53 -16.13 -7.26 1.25
N THR A 54 -17.18 -6.47 1.01
CA THR A 54 -18.48 -6.99 0.56
C THR A 54 -18.35 -7.65 -0.82
N LEU A 55 -17.68 -7.02 -1.79
CA LEU A 55 -17.41 -7.61 -3.11
C LEU A 55 -16.63 -8.93 -3.00
N MET A 56 -15.64 -8.97 -2.11
CA MET A 56 -14.72 -10.11 -1.92
C MET A 56 -15.27 -11.18 -0.96
N GLN A 57 -16.48 -10.96 -0.37
CA GLN A 57 -17.12 -11.84 0.61
C GLN A 57 -16.20 -12.14 1.81
N ARG A 58 -15.60 -11.07 2.38
CA ARG A 58 -14.70 -11.14 3.53
C ARG A 58 -15.11 -10.17 4.64
N GLU A 59 -16.41 -10.12 4.91
CA GLU A 59 -16.97 -9.34 6.02
C GLU A 59 -16.60 -9.88 7.42
N ASP A 60 -15.88 -10.99 7.47
CA ASP A 60 -15.27 -11.53 8.69
C ASP A 60 -14.09 -10.68 9.20
N ILE A 61 -13.51 -9.82 8.37
CA ILE A 61 -12.35 -9.01 8.71
C ILE A 61 -12.79 -7.64 9.23
N PRO A 62 -12.36 -7.24 10.45
CA PRO A 62 -12.67 -5.92 10.97
C PRO A 62 -12.00 -4.81 10.14
N VAL A 63 -12.74 -3.72 9.92
CA VAL A 63 -12.26 -2.51 9.26
C VAL A 63 -12.38 -1.33 10.21
N ALA A 64 -11.31 -0.59 10.47
CA ALA A 64 -11.33 0.60 11.31
C ALA A 64 -10.91 1.87 10.55
N ALA A 65 -11.62 2.96 10.84
CA ALA A 65 -11.24 4.29 10.34
C ALA A 65 -9.97 4.78 11.05
N GLY A 66 -9.05 5.34 10.29
CA GLY A 66 -7.83 5.95 10.81
C GLY A 66 -7.90 7.47 10.90
N ALA A 67 -6.72 8.09 10.90
CA ALA A 67 -6.56 9.54 10.95
C ALA A 67 -7.24 10.22 9.76
N SER A 68 -7.85 11.37 10.02
CA SER A 68 -8.56 12.14 8.99
C SER A 68 -7.63 12.96 8.07
N GLY A 69 -6.35 12.97 8.36
CA GLY A 69 -5.34 13.69 7.58
C GLY A 69 -3.95 13.53 8.19
N PRO A 70 -2.92 14.14 7.57
CA PRO A 70 -1.54 14.03 7.97
C PRO A 70 -1.26 14.70 9.33
N LEU A 71 -0.09 14.39 9.95
CA LEU A 71 0.26 14.88 11.29
C LEU A 71 0.39 16.40 11.35
N MET A 72 0.98 17.03 10.33
CA MET A 72 1.39 18.44 10.38
C MET A 72 0.88 19.27 9.21
N ARG A 73 0.36 18.67 8.16
CA ARG A 73 0.08 19.32 6.88
C ARG A 73 -1.41 19.31 6.56
N GLU A 74 -1.82 20.11 5.59
CA GLU A 74 -3.14 19.98 4.98
C GLU A 74 -3.20 18.72 4.13
N LEU A 75 -4.36 18.05 4.16
CA LEU A 75 -4.58 16.85 3.38
C LEU A 75 -4.59 17.17 1.88
N VAL A 76 -3.76 16.44 1.14
CA VAL A 76 -3.79 16.39 -0.32
C VAL A 76 -4.35 15.04 -0.73
N ILE A 77 -5.29 15.01 -1.68
CA ILE A 77 -5.87 13.77 -2.20
C ILE A 77 -5.52 13.57 -3.68
N ALA A 78 -5.54 12.30 -4.13
CA ALA A 78 -5.21 11.90 -5.51
C ALA A 78 -6.47 11.58 -6.34
N ASP A 79 -7.54 12.38 -6.21
CA ASP A 79 -8.78 12.18 -6.97
C ASP A 79 -8.58 12.27 -8.49
N TYR A 80 -7.54 12.99 -8.95
CA TYR A 80 -7.13 13.08 -10.35
C TYR A 80 -6.57 11.75 -10.89
N VAL A 81 -6.13 10.82 -10.02
CA VAL A 81 -5.64 9.48 -10.37
C VAL A 81 -6.75 8.44 -10.18
N HIS A 82 -7.40 8.43 -9.02
CA HIS A 82 -8.33 7.38 -8.60
C HIS A 82 -9.80 7.70 -8.92
N GLY A 83 -10.06 8.87 -9.49
CA GLY A 83 -11.43 9.32 -9.81
C GLY A 83 -12.20 9.81 -8.56
N LYS A 84 -13.40 10.33 -8.79
CA LYS A 84 -14.21 10.98 -7.74
C LYS A 84 -14.58 10.06 -6.56
N THR A 85 -14.70 8.77 -6.80
CA THR A 85 -15.04 7.76 -5.78
C THR A 85 -13.80 7.12 -5.16
N GLY A 86 -12.65 7.18 -5.83
CA GLY A 86 -11.45 6.40 -5.52
C GLY A 86 -11.39 5.06 -6.26
N MET A 87 -12.48 4.65 -6.92
CA MET A 87 -12.59 3.36 -7.63
C MET A 87 -12.73 3.53 -9.15
N GLY A 88 -12.27 4.67 -9.70
CA GLY A 88 -12.45 4.98 -11.12
C GLY A 88 -13.92 5.00 -11.51
N ASN A 89 -14.28 4.16 -12.48
CA ASN A 89 -15.67 3.96 -12.94
C ASN A 89 -16.33 2.72 -12.31
N THR A 90 -15.61 1.96 -11.49
CA THR A 90 -16.12 0.72 -10.92
C THR A 90 -17.07 1.01 -9.76
N HIS A 91 -18.23 0.33 -9.80
CA HIS A 91 -19.25 0.43 -8.76
C HIS A 91 -19.11 -0.73 -7.78
N LEU A 92 -18.74 -0.41 -6.55
CA LEU A 92 -18.72 -1.39 -5.47
C LEU A 92 -20.14 -1.66 -4.95
N PRO A 93 -20.43 -2.88 -4.44
CA PRO A 93 -21.68 -3.15 -3.75
C PRO A 93 -21.81 -2.26 -2.51
N THR A 94 -23.05 -1.98 -2.10
CA THR A 94 -23.31 -1.28 -0.84
C THR A 94 -22.73 -2.08 0.32
N PRO A 95 -21.89 -1.48 1.17
CA PRO A 95 -21.30 -2.19 2.30
C PRO A 95 -22.36 -2.76 3.24
N THR A 96 -22.21 -4.01 3.63
CA THR A 96 -23.03 -4.67 4.66
C THR A 96 -22.35 -4.66 6.02
N LEU A 97 -21.00 -4.62 6.03
CA LEU A 97 -20.17 -4.50 7.22
C LEU A 97 -20.21 -3.05 7.76
N LYS A 98 -20.27 -2.92 9.08
CA LYS A 98 -20.04 -1.65 9.76
C LYS A 98 -18.58 -1.55 10.18
N PRO A 99 -18.00 -0.33 10.20
CA PRO A 99 -16.65 -0.16 10.70
C PRO A 99 -16.56 -0.54 12.19
N ASP A 100 -15.41 -1.05 12.60
CA ASP A 100 -15.08 -1.29 14.00
C ASP A 100 -15.19 0.05 14.76
N PRO A 101 -15.80 0.08 15.94
CA PRO A 101 -15.98 1.33 16.71
C PRO A 101 -14.65 1.89 17.24
N ARG A 102 -13.60 1.08 17.30
CA ARG A 102 -12.24 1.56 17.61
C ARG A 102 -11.66 2.29 16.40
N GLY A 103 -10.80 3.28 16.65
CA GLY A 103 -9.96 3.85 15.59
C GLY A 103 -8.85 2.87 15.17
N ALA A 104 -8.20 3.18 14.04
CA ALA A 104 -7.13 2.32 13.50
C ALA A 104 -6.03 2.02 14.51
N VAL A 105 -5.56 3.04 15.23
CA VAL A 105 -4.45 2.90 16.20
C VAL A 105 -4.82 1.93 17.31
N GLU A 106 -6.01 2.08 17.91
CA GLU A 106 -6.49 1.22 18.99
C GLU A 106 -6.70 -0.22 18.50
N LEU A 107 -7.30 -0.38 17.30
CA LEU A 107 -7.51 -1.72 16.73
C LEU A 107 -6.17 -2.43 16.51
N ILE A 108 -5.20 -1.76 15.89
CA ILE A 108 -3.86 -2.33 15.66
C ILE A 108 -3.20 -2.67 17.00
N ALA A 109 -3.22 -1.75 17.97
CA ALA A 109 -2.60 -1.95 19.27
C ALA A 109 -3.20 -3.15 20.01
N ASP A 110 -4.51 -3.30 20.01
CA ASP A 110 -5.19 -4.43 20.64
C ASP A 110 -4.83 -5.76 19.97
N LEU A 111 -4.78 -5.80 18.63
CA LEU A 111 -4.38 -6.98 17.88
C LEU A 111 -2.92 -7.37 18.14
N LEU A 112 -2.02 -6.39 18.20
CA LEU A 112 -0.61 -6.61 18.54
C LEU A 112 -0.45 -7.18 19.96
N ARG A 113 -1.23 -6.68 20.94
CA ARG A 113 -1.21 -7.21 22.32
C ARG A 113 -1.76 -8.63 22.41
N ALA A 114 -2.86 -8.89 21.70
CA ALA A 114 -3.56 -10.20 21.77
C ALA A 114 -2.86 -11.29 20.95
N SER A 115 -2.07 -10.95 19.97
CA SER A 115 -1.45 -11.94 19.07
C SER A 115 -0.41 -12.79 19.81
N PRO A 116 -0.37 -14.12 19.62
CA PRO A 116 0.66 -14.98 20.20
C PRO A 116 2.04 -14.77 19.55
N GLN A 117 2.12 -14.18 18.36
CA GLN A 117 3.33 -13.94 17.59
C GLN A 117 3.33 -12.50 17.05
N PRO A 118 4.49 -11.94 16.69
CA PRO A 118 4.56 -10.65 16.03
C PRO A 118 3.74 -10.60 14.74
N ILE A 119 3.20 -9.43 14.41
CA ILE A 119 2.36 -9.20 13.23
C ILE A 119 3.14 -8.34 12.23
N THR A 120 3.05 -8.66 10.95
CA THR A 120 3.55 -7.78 9.88
C THR A 120 2.50 -6.72 9.57
N LEU A 121 2.93 -5.45 9.55
CA LEU A 121 2.10 -4.34 9.08
C LEU A 121 2.39 -4.10 7.59
N VAL A 122 1.34 -4.09 6.78
CA VAL A 122 1.40 -3.74 5.36
C VAL A 122 0.79 -2.37 5.21
N VAL A 123 1.55 -1.40 4.68
CA VAL A 123 1.13 0.00 4.59
C VAL A 123 1.14 0.42 3.13
N THR A 124 -0.02 0.66 2.58
CA THR A 124 -0.17 1.06 1.16
C THR A 124 -0.55 2.52 0.99
N GLY A 125 -1.01 3.17 2.06
CA GLY A 125 -1.29 4.60 2.12
C GLY A 125 -0.25 5.42 2.91
N PRO A 126 -0.55 6.70 3.17
CA PRO A 126 0.27 7.55 4.05
C PRO A 126 0.43 6.95 5.45
N MET A 127 1.62 7.05 6.02
CA MET A 127 2.02 6.34 7.25
C MET A 127 1.46 6.93 8.55
N THR A 128 0.48 7.82 8.49
CA THR A 128 -0.04 8.57 9.64
C THR A 128 -0.49 7.67 10.79
N ASN A 129 -1.26 6.62 10.49
CA ASN A 129 -1.75 5.68 11.52
C ASN A 129 -0.60 4.94 12.19
N ILE A 130 0.40 4.53 11.42
CA ILE A 130 1.56 3.78 11.92
C ILE A 130 2.45 4.68 12.78
N ALA A 131 2.67 5.92 12.37
CA ALA A 131 3.41 6.89 13.17
C ALA A 131 2.72 7.17 14.52
N LEU A 132 1.39 7.35 14.49
CA LEU A 132 0.60 7.51 15.71
C LEU A 132 0.66 6.27 16.61
N LEU A 133 0.55 5.07 16.04
CA LEU A 133 0.73 3.80 16.78
C LEU A 133 2.09 3.76 17.49
N LEU A 134 3.16 4.03 16.76
CA LEU A 134 4.52 3.97 17.29
C LEU A 134 4.80 5.06 18.34
N ALA A 135 4.13 6.21 18.25
CA ALA A 135 4.22 7.29 19.22
C ALA A 135 3.44 7.00 20.50
N GLN A 136 2.21 6.47 20.38
CA GLN A 136 1.32 6.23 21.52
C GLN A 136 1.62 4.90 22.22
N HIS A 137 2.13 3.90 21.49
CA HIS A 137 2.34 2.52 21.94
C HIS A 137 3.75 2.03 21.62
N ALA A 138 4.77 2.81 22.03
CA ALA A 138 6.18 2.48 21.76
C ALA A 138 6.60 1.09 22.29
N GLU A 139 5.94 0.60 23.34
CA GLU A 139 6.15 -0.71 23.93
C GLU A 139 5.76 -1.86 22.98
N LEU A 140 4.90 -1.60 21.99
CA LEU A 140 4.44 -2.61 21.03
C LEU A 140 5.38 -2.81 19.84
N LYS A 141 6.46 -2.04 19.70
CA LYS A 141 7.42 -2.20 18.59
C LYS A 141 7.95 -3.64 18.47
N SER A 142 8.21 -4.31 19.59
CA SER A 142 8.65 -5.72 19.60
C SER A 142 7.57 -6.72 19.16
N ARG A 143 6.32 -6.26 19.04
CA ARG A 143 5.19 -7.05 18.56
C ARG A 143 4.97 -6.89 17.05
N ILE A 144 5.71 -6.01 16.40
CA ILE A 144 5.71 -5.80 14.96
C ILE A 144 6.88 -6.59 14.37
N GLU A 145 6.59 -7.59 13.53
CA GLU A 145 7.62 -8.38 12.86
C GLU A 145 8.38 -7.53 11.85
N ARG A 146 7.64 -6.77 11.03
CA ARG A 146 8.14 -5.92 9.97
C ARG A 146 7.04 -4.96 9.51
N ILE A 147 7.43 -3.83 8.98
CA ILE A 147 6.55 -2.95 8.20
C ILE A 147 6.95 -3.07 6.73
N VAL A 148 6.04 -3.54 5.88
CA VAL A 148 6.20 -3.56 4.42
C VAL A 148 5.35 -2.44 3.86
N PHE A 149 5.95 -1.47 3.20
CA PHE A 149 5.21 -0.30 2.75
C PHE A 149 5.42 0.03 1.28
N MET A 150 4.36 0.55 0.67
CA MET A 150 4.44 1.24 -0.61
C MET A 150 4.66 2.72 -0.37
N GLY A 151 5.72 3.26 -0.92
CA GLY A 151 6.02 4.69 -0.81
C GLY A 151 7.45 5.02 -1.18
N GLY A 152 7.65 6.29 -1.53
CA GLY A 152 8.95 6.82 -1.87
C GLY A 152 9.52 6.32 -3.21
N GLY A 153 10.76 6.67 -3.45
CA GLY A 153 11.50 6.27 -4.64
C GLY A 153 12.98 6.60 -4.50
N MET A 154 13.82 5.93 -5.28
CA MET A 154 15.26 6.17 -5.28
C MET A 154 15.68 7.36 -6.16
N ASN A 155 14.96 7.60 -7.26
CA ASN A 155 15.45 8.47 -8.33
C ASN A 155 14.48 9.57 -8.74
N ALA A 156 13.19 9.43 -8.45
CA ALA A 156 12.16 10.38 -8.86
C ALA A 156 10.89 10.20 -8.03
N GLY A 157 10.06 11.24 -8.04
CA GLY A 157 8.71 11.22 -7.50
C GLY A 157 7.64 10.99 -8.57
N ASN A 158 6.38 11.00 -8.15
CA ASN A 158 5.21 10.99 -9.03
C ASN A 158 4.26 12.17 -8.73
N THR A 159 4.34 12.74 -7.52
CA THR A 159 3.54 13.91 -7.11
C THR A 159 4.34 15.19 -7.30
N THR A 160 5.61 15.18 -6.93
CA THR A 160 6.59 16.22 -7.32
C THR A 160 7.71 15.55 -8.10
N PRO A 161 8.67 16.32 -8.68
CA PRO A 161 9.82 15.70 -9.35
C PRO A 161 10.61 14.71 -8.50
N VAL A 162 10.54 14.83 -7.17
CA VAL A 162 11.36 14.05 -6.23
C VAL A 162 10.56 13.28 -5.17
N ALA A 163 9.30 13.62 -4.95
CA ALA A 163 8.47 13.01 -3.91
C ALA A 163 7.42 12.07 -4.50
N GLU A 164 7.31 10.89 -3.90
CA GLU A 164 6.20 9.96 -4.11
C GLU A 164 5.01 10.35 -3.22
N PHE A 165 3.80 10.07 -3.67
CA PHE A 165 2.54 10.56 -3.12
C PHE A 165 2.35 10.21 -1.63
N ASN A 166 2.48 8.96 -1.23
CA ASN A 166 2.26 8.53 0.15
C ASN A 166 3.20 9.24 1.14
N ILE A 167 4.47 9.39 0.73
CA ILE A 167 5.46 10.12 1.54
C ILE A 167 5.19 11.63 1.50
N PHE A 168 4.74 12.16 0.36
CA PHE A 168 4.44 13.58 0.23
C PHE A 168 3.25 14.02 1.08
N VAL A 169 2.23 13.17 1.21
CA VAL A 169 1.04 13.46 2.03
C VAL A 169 1.40 13.63 3.49
N ASP A 170 2.25 12.76 4.06
CA ASP A 170 2.68 12.86 5.46
C ASP A 170 4.18 12.52 5.62
N PRO A 171 5.08 13.43 5.22
CA PRO A 171 6.51 13.18 5.31
C PRO A 171 7.01 13.08 6.76
N GLU A 172 6.35 13.74 7.71
CA GLU A 172 6.68 13.66 9.13
C GLU A 172 6.34 12.27 9.68
N ALA A 173 5.20 11.69 9.33
CA ALA A 173 4.85 10.33 9.70
C ALA A 173 5.83 9.31 9.10
N ALA A 174 6.18 9.45 7.83
CA ALA A 174 7.14 8.59 7.16
C ALA A 174 8.52 8.65 7.84
N GLU A 175 9.01 9.84 8.17
CA GLU A 175 10.28 10.02 8.89
C GLU A 175 10.25 9.37 10.29
N MET A 176 9.13 9.46 11.01
CA MET A 176 8.96 8.78 12.29
C MET A 176 9.03 7.26 12.16
N VAL A 177 8.38 6.70 11.14
CA VAL A 177 8.38 5.26 10.87
C VAL A 177 9.78 4.79 10.47
N LEU A 178 10.47 5.50 9.58
CA LEU A 178 11.84 5.17 9.15
C LEU A 178 12.86 5.18 10.30
N LYS A 179 12.62 6.00 11.31
CA LYS A 179 13.46 6.08 12.54
C LYS A 179 13.01 5.15 13.67
N SER A 180 11.97 4.36 13.49
CA SER A 180 11.37 3.58 14.56
C SER A 180 12.26 2.47 15.12
N GLY A 181 13.18 1.94 14.30
CA GLY A 181 13.98 0.75 14.62
C GLY A 181 13.24 -0.57 14.35
N VAL A 182 12.00 -0.53 13.87
CA VAL A 182 11.29 -1.72 13.38
C VAL A 182 11.87 -2.11 12.02
N PRO A 183 12.03 -3.41 11.69
CA PRO A 183 12.45 -3.83 10.35
C PRO A 183 11.51 -3.30 9.26
N LEU A 184 12.06 -2.72 8.19
CA LEU A 184 11.30 -2.08 7.12
C LEU A 184 11.64 -2.67 5.76
N THR A 185 10.61 -2.84 4.90
CA THR A 185 10.78 -3.15 3.47
C THR A 185 10.01 -2.11 2.66
N MET A 186 10.71 -1.44 1.75
CA MET A 186 10.18 -0.36 0.92
C MET A 186 9.95 -0.83 -0.52
N ALA A 187 8.69 -0.84 -0.96
CA ALA A 187 8.30 -0.97 -2.36
C ALA A 187 8.12 0.43 -2.97
N GLY A 188 9.21 1.09 -3.30
CA GLY A 188 9.19 2.43 -3.90
C GLY A 188 8.96 2.43 -5.40
N LEU A 189 8.83 3.63 -6.00
CA LEU A 189 8.56 3.82 -7.43
C LEU A 189 9.60 3.13 -8.34
N ASN A 190 10.82 2.96 -7.86
CA ASN A 190 11.90 2.29 -8.59
C ASN A 190 11.60 0.81 -8.86
N VAL A 191 10.84 0.13 -8.04
CA VAL A 191 10.38 -1.24 -8.28
C VAL A 191 8.96 -1.27 -8.83
N THR A 192 8.04 -0.44 -8.32
CA THR A 192 6.63 -0.51 -8.73
C THR A 192 6.41 -0.10 -10.19
N HIS A 193 7.24 0.79 -10.75
CA HIS A 193 7.25 1.10 -12.18
C HIS A 193 7.78 -0.03 -13.07
N GLN A 194 8.24 -1.15 -12.50
CA GLN A 194 8.58 -2.37 -13.22
C GLN A 194 7.46 -3.41 -13.13
N ALA A 195 6.55 -3.29 -12.15
CA ALA A 195 5.39 -4.16 -11.96
C ALA A 195 4.21 -3.69 -12.83
N LEU A 196 4.38 -3.73 -14.15
CA LEU A 196 3.43 -3.18 -15.10
C LEU A 196 2.39 -4.23 -15.52
N VAL A 197 1.10 -3.88 -15.42
CA VAL A 197 0.01 -4.60 -16.04
C VAL A 197 -0.20 -4.03 -17.45
N LEU A 198 0.10 -4.84 -18.47
CA LEU A 198 -0.03 -4.48 -19.88
C LEU A 198 -1.47 -4.74 -20.39
N PRO A 199 -1.86 -4.18 -21.54
CA PRO A 199 -3.19 -4.42 -22.10
C PRO A 199 -3.57 -5.91 -22.23
N GLN A 200 -2.63 -6.77 -22.64
CA GLN A 200 -2.86 -8.21 -22.73
C GLN A 200 -3.06 -8.89 -21.36
N ASP A 201 -2.47 -8.34 -20.28
CA ASP A 201 -2.67 -8.86 -18.93
C ASP A 201 -4.06 -8.50 -18.41
N ILE A 202 -4.56 -7.30 -18.74
CA ILE A 202 -5.93 -6.88 -18.40
C ILE A 202 -6.92 -7.83 -19.09
N GLU A 203 -6.68 -8.15 -20.36
CA GLU A 203 -7.56 -9.08 -21.08
C GLU A 203 -7.52 -10.49 -20.46
N ARG A 204 -6.34 -10.98 -20.05
CA ARG A 204 -6.20 -12.23 -19.29
C ARG A 204 -7.00 -12.21 -17.99
N ILE A 205 -6.96 -11.12 -17.22
CA ILE A 205 -7.74 -10.95 -15.98
C ILE A 205 -9.23 -10.94 -16.29
N ARG A 206 -9.66 -10.25 -17.35
CA ARG A 206 -11.06 -10.17 -17.78
C ARG A 206 -11.66 -11.54 -18.14
N GLN A 207 -10.86 -12.49 -18.58
CA GLN A 207 -11.30 -13.85 -18.89
C GLN A 207 -11.53 -14.71 -17.63
N ILE A 208 -11.17 -14.24 -16.46
CA ILE A 208 -11.44 -14.92 -15.19
C ILE A 208 -12.91 -14.69 -14.82
N ASP A 209 -13.69 -15.78 -14.76
CA ASP A 209 -15.15 -15.74 -14.56
C ASP A 209 -15.52 -15.61 -13.08
N ASN A 210 -15.27 -14.41 -12.49
CA ASN A 210 -15.78 -14.06 -11.17
C ASN A 210 -15.90 -12.52 -11.01
N PRO A 211 -16.77 -12.03 -10.10
CA PRO A 211 -17.03 -10.60 -9.92
C PRO A 211 -15.82 -9.76 -9.52
N VAL A 212 -14.88 -10.32 -8.78
CA VAL A 212 -13.70 -9.59 -8.29
C VAL A 212 -12.73 -9.35 -9.47
N ALA A 213 -12.47 -10.37 -10.29
CA ALA A 213 -11.62 -10.23 -11.47
C ALA A 213 -12.23 -9.25 -12.48
N GLN A 214 -13.55 -9.26 -12.65
CA GLN A 214 -14.23 -8.28 -13.52
C GLN A 214 -14.05 -6.85 -13.00
N ALA A 215 -14.27 -6.63 -11.70
CA ALA A 215 -14.06 -5.32 -11.08
C ALA A 215 -12.59 -4.85 -11.20
N VAL A 216 -11.62 -5.75 -11.00
CA VAL A 216 -10.20 -5.44 -11.20
C VAL A 216 -9.90 -5.07 -12.65
N ALA A 217 -10.46 -5.78 -13.63
CA ALA A 217 -10.28 -5.43 -15.04
C ALA A 217 -10.87 -4.04 -15.39
N GLU A 218 -12.04 -3.70 -14.85
CA GLU A 218 -12.63 -2.36 -15.00
C GLU A 218 -11.77 -1.26 -14.37
N MET A 219 -11.23 -1.50 -13.16
CA MET A 219 -10.31 -0.57 -12.49
C MET A 219 -9.05 -0.35 -13.34
N LEU A 220 -8.49 -1.42 -13.90
CA LEU A 220 -7.31 -1.34 -14.76
C LEU A 220 -7.58 -0.63 -16.10
N ASP A 221 -8.77 -0.78 -16.69
CA ASP A 221 -9.19 -0.02 -17.86
C ASP A 221 -9.23 1.49 -17.59
N PHE A 222 -9.65 1.89 -16.41
CA PHE A 222 -9.62 3.29 -15.99
C PHE A 222 -8.19 3.78 -15.72
N TYR A 223 -7.35 2.93 -15.14
CA TYR A 223 -6.01 3.28 -14.65
C TYR A 223 -4.96 3.32 -15.77
N LEU A 224 -5.04 2.40 -16.72
CA LEU A 224 -4.07 2.27 -17.81
C LEU A 224 -3.86 3.54 -18.65
N PRO A 225 -4.89 4.28 -19.09
CA PRO A 225 -4.72 5.50 -19.89
C PRO A 225 -3.86 6.57 -19.23
N LEU A 226 -3.87 6.66 -17.90
CA LEU A 226 -3.03 7.60 -17.14
C LEU A 226 -1.54 7.33 -17.36
N TYR A 227 -1.14 6.05 -17.40
CA TYR A 227 0.24 5.65 -17.63
C TYR A 227 0.66 5.77 -19.08
N LEU A 228 -0.21 5.39 -20.02
CA LEU A 228 0.06 5.52 -21.45
C LEU A 228 0.23 6.97 -21.90
N SER A 229 -0.51 7.89 -21.27
CA SER A 229 -0.41 9.34 -21.54
C SER A 229 0.66 10.06 -20.70
N HIS A 230 1.26 9.36 -19.72
CA HIS A 230 2.24 9.96 -18.83
C HIS A 230 3.53 10.29 -19.59
N PRO A 231 4.20 11.45 -19.33
CA PRO A 231 5.45 11.84 -19.99
C PRO A 231 6.58 10.79 -19.91
N ARG A 232 6.56 9.90 -18.93
CA ARG A 232 7.50 8.77 -18.81
C ARG A 232 7.26 7.66 -19.82
N GLY A 233 6.08 7.62 -20.46
CA GLY A 233 5.76 6.64 -21.51
C GLY A 233 5.79 5.19 -20.99
N LEU A 234 5.17 4.90 -19.84
CA LEU A 234 5.07 3.54 -19.33
C LEU A 234 4.07 2.75 -20.20
N PRO A 235 4.44 1.54 -20.68
CA PRO A 235 3.59 0.75 -21.58
C PRO A 235 2.43 0.03 -20.88
N GLY A 236 2.27 0.19 -19.56
CA GLY A 236 1.27 -0.47 -18.73
C GLY A 236 0.98 0.29 -17.45
N ALA A 237 -0.07 -0.10 -16.75
CA ALA A 237 -0.43 0.43 -15.44
C ALA A 237 0.52 -0.11 -14.38
N ALA A 238 1.18 0.77 -13.62
CA ALA A 238 2.06 0.36 -12.53
C ALA A 238 1.24 -0.11 -11.32
N MET A 239 1.56 -1.29 -10.84
CA MET A 239 0.96 -1.87 -9.64
C MET A 239 1.82 -1.50 -8.44
N HIS A 240 1.43 -0.41 -7.77
CA HIS A 240 2.20 0.10 -6.64
C HIS A 240 1.97 -0.80 -5.42
N ASP A 241 0.79 -0.80 -4.85
CA ASP A 241 0.43 -1.47 -3.61
C ASP A 241 0.50 -3.00 -3.70
N PRO A 242 0.09 -3.63 -4.83
CA PRO A 242 0.22 -5.06 -5.00
C PRO A 242 1.65 -5.60 -4.85
N CYS A 243 2.68 -4.77 -5.06
CA CYS A 243 4.07 -5.15 -4.82
C CYS A 243 4.33 -5.53 -3.36
N THR A 244 3.67 -4.89 -2.40
CA THR A 244 3.83 -5.20 -0.97
C THR A 244 3.34 -6.61 -0.64
N ILE A 245 2.17 -6.95 -1.15
CA ILE A 245 1.55 -8.26 -0.97
C ILE A 245 2.33 -9.33 -1.75
N ALA A 246 2.72 -9.04 -3.00
CA ALA A 246 3.51 -9.96 -3.81
C ALA A 246 4.86 -10.29 -3.17
N TRP A 247 5.53 -9.30 -2.54
CA TRP A 247 6.77 -9.53 -1.81
C TRP A 247 6.57 -10.47 -0.61
N LEU A 248 5.48 -10.32 0.13
CA LEU A 248 5.15 -11.23 1.25
C LEU A 248 4.88 -12.66 0.79
N LEU A 249 4.26 -12.84 -0.37
CA LEU A 249 3.89 -14.13 -0.94
C LEU A 249 5.03 -14.83 -1.65
N ALA A 250 5.83 -14.07 -2.39
CA ALA A 250 6.85 -14.56 -3.31
C ALA A 250 8.08 -13.64 -3.34
N PRO A 251 8.83 -13.51 -2.21
CA PRO A 251 9.98 -12.59 -2.13
C PRO A 251 11.05 -12.89 -3.17
N GLN A 252 11.13 -14.13 -3.67
CA GLN A 252 12.06 -14.54 -4.74
C GLN A 252 11.78 -13.86 -6.09
N LEU A 253 10.62 -13.24 -6.26
CA LEU A 253 10.31 -12.42 -7.44
C LEU A 253 11.01 -11.06 -7.41
N PHE A 254 11.52 -10.65 -6.25
CA PHE A 254 12.10 -9.34 -6.05
C PHE A 254 13.61 -9.40 -5.83
N THR A 255 14.27 -8.30 -6.16
CA THR A 255 15.61 -7.99 -5.70
C THR A 255 15.56 -6.77 -4.80
N GLY A 256 16.36 -6.75 -3.75
CA GLY A 256 16.42 -5.67 -2.78
C GLY A 256 17.84 -5.41 -2.29
N VAL A 257 18.03 -4.25 -1.66
CA VAL A 257 19.28 -3.85 -1.04
C VAL A 257 19.01 -3.16 0.29
N GLU A 258 19.80 -3.49 1.30
CA GLU A 258 19.75 -2.78 2.58
C GLU A 258 20.42 -1.42 2.44
N ARG A 259 19.69 -0.33 2.71
CA ARG A 259 20.20 1.05 2.64
C ARG A 259 19.66 1.89 3.79
N TRP A 260 20.41 2.94 4.10
CA TRP A 260 19.86 4.01 4.90
C TRP A 260 18.90 4.86 4.04
N VAL A 261 17.73 5.12 4.60
CA VAL A 261 16.69 5.96 3.98
C VAL A 261 16.20 6.96 5.03
N GLY A 262 16.17 8.22 4.64
CA GLY A 262 15.55 9.31 5.40
C GLY A 262 14.50 10.02 4.54
N VAL A 263 13.71 10.89 5.16
CA VAL A 263 12.73 11.74 4.46
C VAL A 263 13.09 13.20 4.60
N GLU A 264 13.03 13.95 3.51
CA GLU A 264 13.15 15.40 3.54
C GLU A 264 11.81 16.02 3.96
N THR A 265 11.79 16.69 5.11
CA THR A 265 10.57 17.26 5.71
C THR A 265 10.50 18.80 5.67
N LYS A 266 11.54 19.50 5.19
CA LYS A 266 11.69 20.97 5.34
C LYS A 266 11.97 21.70 4.03
N GLY A 267 12.54 21.02 3.03
CA GLY A 267 13.02 21.66 1.81
C GLY A 267 11.85 22.16 0.95
N GLU A 268 11.97 23.39 0.44
CA GLU A 268 10.96 24.01 -0.42
C GLU A 268 10.65 23.16 -1.67
N TYR A 269 11.67 22.56 -2.29
CA TYR A 269 11.54 21.75 -3.52
C TYR A 269 11.64 20.24 -3.28
N THR A 270 12.05 19.83 -2.09
CA THR A 270 12.41 18.43 -1.81
C THR A 270 11.60 17.78 -0.70
N VAL A 271 10.63 18.51 -0.14
CA VAL A 271 9.73 17.93 0.88
C VAL A 271 9.03 16.68 0.37
N GLY A 272 9.02 15.62 1.19
CA GLY A 272 8.48 14.31 0.82
C GLY A 272 9.44 13.43 0.00
N MET A 273 10.66 13.92 -0.33
CA MET A 273 11.67 13.10 -0.98
C MET A 273 12.20 12.04 -0.02
N THR A 274 12.21 10.79 -0.44
CA THR A 274 13.00 9.74 0.22
C THR A 274 14.46 9.84 -0.23
N VAL A 275 15.34 10.08 0.72
CA VAL A 275 16.78 10.15 0.51
C VAL A 275 17.37 8.77 0.75
N VAL A 276 17.58 8.01 -0.33
CA VAL A 276 18.18 6.68 -0.27
C VAL A 276 19.68 6.79 -0.44
N ASP A 277 20.45 6.42 0.58
CA ASP A 277 21.91 6.41 0.52
C ASP A 277 22.44 5.21 -0.25
N TYR A 278 22.23 5.25 -1.56
CA TYR A 278 22.58 4.14 -2.45
C TYR A 278 24.08 3.80 -2.41
N PHE A 279 24.92 4.82 -2.34
CA PHE A 279 26.37 4.68 -2.36
C PHE A 279 27.02 4.64 -0.96
N GLN A 280 26.21 4.60 0.12
CA GLN A 280 26.68 4.54 1.51
C GLN A 280 27.59 5.72 1.90
N GLN A 281 27.22 6.92 1.44
CA GLN A 281 28.01 8.15 1.63
C GLN A 281 27.75 8.83 2.98
N THR A 282 26.59 8.58 3.60
CA THR A 282 26.24 9.23 4.89
C THR A 282 26.94 8.62 6.08
N GLY A 283 27.43 7.38 5.96
CA GLY A 283 27.97 6.62 7.09
C GLY A 283 26.91 6.10 8.08
N ASN A 284 25.62 6.33 7.81
CA ASN A 284 24.52 5.80 8.61
C ASN A 284 24.33 4.30 8.38
N ALA A 285 23.95 3.59 9.44
CA ALA A 285 23.56 2.18 9.31
C ALA A 285 22.28 2.05 8.46
N ALA A 286 22.18 0.99 7.65
CA ALA A 286 20.98 0.69 6.91
C ALA A 286 19.78 0.50 7.85
N ASN A 287 18.64 1.04 7.46
CA ASN A 287 17.38 0.95 8.21
C ASN A 287 16.23 0.38 7.39
N VAL A 288 16.41 0.21 6.07
CA VAL A 288 15.36 -0.23 5.14
C VAL A 288 15.93 -1.20 4.11
N GLU A 289 15.22 -2.31 3.89
CA GLU A 289 15.36 -3.12 2.68
C GLU A 289 14.62 -2.42 1.53
N VAL A 290 15.35 -1.83 0.59
CA VAL A 290 14.79 -1.14 -0.57
C VAL A 290 14.69 -2.11 -1.74
N LEU A 291 13.47 -2.37 -2.20
CA LEU A 291 13.24 -3.24 -3.37
C LEU A 291 13.65 -2.51 -4.65
N THR A 292 14.46 -3.16 -5.48
CA THR A 292 15.11 -2.53 -6.65
C THR A 292 14.71 -3.16 -7.99
N GLY A 293 14.17 -4.37 -7.98
CA GLY A 293 13.75 -5.06 -9.19
C GLY A 293 12.68 -6.10 -8.91
N ILE A 294 11.95 -6.49 -9.95
CA ILE A 294 10.89 -7.48 -9.88
C ILE A 294 10.88 -8.33 -11.16
N ASN A 295 10.63 -9.64 -11.00
CA ASN A 295 10.23 -10.49 -12.13
C ASN A 295 8.76 -10.18 -12.47
N ARG A 296 8.55 -9.34 -13.48
CA ARG A 296 7.21 -8.88 -13.89
C ARG A 296 6.29 -10.04 -14.26
N GLU A 297 6.77 -10.99 -15.04
CA GLU A 297 5.94 -12.12 -15.52
C GLU A 297 5.47 -12.97 -14.34
N GLY A 298 6.37 -13.32 -13.44
CA GLY A 298 6.03 -14.05 -12.21
C GLY A 298 5.05 -13.28 -11.33
N PHE A 299 5.16 -11.94 -11.29
CA PHE A 299 4.21 -11.09 -10.57
C PHE A 299 2.80 -11.13 -11.20
N ILE A 300 2.69 -11.03 -12.53
CA ILE A 300 1.40 -11.10 -13.24
C ILE A 300 0.77 -12.50 -13.09
N ASP A 301 1.57 -13.54 -13.14
CA ASP A 301 1.08 -14.91 -12.93
C ASP A 301 0.52 -15.07 -11.50
N LEU A 302 1.22 -14.55 -10.49
CA LEU A 302 0.75 -14.55 -9.11
C LEU A 302 -0.56 -13.76 -8.95
N LEU A 303 -0.64 -12.55 -9.53
CA LEU A 303 -1.85 -11.73 -9.51
C LEU A 303 -3.04 -12.48 -10.12
N ALA A 304 -2.89 -13.00 -11.34
CA ALA A 304 -3.97 -13.72 -12.03
C ALA A 304 -4.39 -14.99 -11.27
N GLU A 305 -3.42 -15.72 -10.71
CA GLU A 305 -3.68 -16.90 -9.88
C GLU A 305 -4.54 -16.56 -8.65
N ARG A 306 -4.22 -15.45 -7.93
CA ARG A 306 -4.99 -15.04 -6.75
C ARG A 306 -6.39 -14.57 -7.12
N LEU A 307 -6.55 -13.83 -8.20
CA LEU A 307 -7.85 -13.42 -8.71
C LEU A 307 -8.72 -14.61 -9.14
N ALA A 308 -8.14 -15.65 -9.68
CA ALA A 308 -8.88 -16.86 -10.08
C ALA A 308 -9.41 -17.71 -8.89
N ARG A 309 -9.05 -17.36 -7.66
CA ARG A 309 -9.51 -18.08 -6.45
C ARG A 309 -10.81 -17.53 -5.85
N TYR A 310 -11.41 -16.50 -6.45
CA TYR A 310 -12.71 -15.96 -6.06
C TYR A 310 -13.91 -16.74 -6.67
#